data_af70b46fa864d80af2afa04b1c1f6afa
#
_entry.id   af70b46fa864d80af2afa04b1c1f6afa
#
_cell.length_a   1.000
_cell.length_b   1.000
_cell.length_c   1.000
_cell.angle_alpha   90.00
_cell.angle_beta   90.00
_cell.angle_gamma   90.00
#
_symmetry.space_group_name_H-M   'P 1'
#
loop_
_entity.id
_entity.type
_entity.pdbx_description
1 polymer ?
#
loop_
_entity_poly.entity_id
_entity_poly.type
_entity_poly.pdbx_seq_one_letter_code
_entity_poly.pdbx_strand_id
1 'polypeptide(L)'
;MRPQPLICVTDVEASSRWYQRLLSCRAAHGGRQYEQLVKDGWLILQLHSFEVEHHHGLIGNRADRPYGNGVLLWFEVDDFDAVMKRVAEMGVEIVLPRHRNPPDGEGGPNHWECWMRDPDGYTVVVASPYGTADGAWRPGPDLFT
;
A
#
# COMPACT_ATOMS: atom_id res chain seq x y z
N MET A 1 -0.98 0.43 -20.09
CA MET A 1 -1.29 1.41 -19.02
C MET A 1 -0.72 0.91 -17.71
N ARG A 2 -0.17 1.78 -16.86
CA ARG A 2 0.40 1.40 -15.55
C ARG A 2 -0.09 2.39 -14.50
N PRO A 3 -0.81 1.96 -13.46
CA PRO A 3 -1.20 2.83 -12.38
C PRO A 3 0.04 3.33 -11.61
N GLN A 4 0.04 4.61 -11.27
CA GLN A 4 1.12 5.26 -10.50
C GLN A 4 0.49 6.20 -9.48
N PRO A 5 -0.16 5.66 -8.43
CA PRO A 5 -0.88 6.47 -7.46
C PRO A 5 0.06 7.45 -6.75
N LEU A 6 -0.48 8.61 -6.41
CA LEU A 6 0.17 9.63 -5.62
C LEU A 6 -0.73 9.98 -4.43
N ILE A 7 -0.13 10.06 -3.25
CA ILE A 7 -0.80 10.54 -2.04
C ILE A 7 -0.04 11.72 -1.44
N CYS A 8 -0.77 12.65 -0.84
CA CYS A 8 -0.16 13.68 -0.01
C CYS A 8 0.03 13.19 1.41
N VAL A 9 1.18 13.50 1.97
CA VAL A 9 1.59 13.10 3.33
C VAL A 9 2.14 14.30 4.11
N THR A 10 2.12 14.22 5.42
CA THR A 10 2.59 15.29 6.29
C THR A 10 4.12 15.31 6.44
N ASP A 11 4.77 14.16 6.31
CA ASP A 11 6.23 14.00 6.35
C ASP A 11 6.64 12.96 5.30
N VAL A 12 7.12 13.45 4.16
CA VAL A 12 7.50 12.60 3.01
C VAL A 12 8.61 11.61 3.38
N GLU A 13 9.61 12.05 4.13
CA GLU A 13 10.75 11.17 4.50
C GLU A 13 10.33 10.08 5.49
N ALA A 14 9.49 10.41 6.46
CA ALA A 14 8.98 9.43 7.42
C ALA A 14 8.05 8.42 6.76
N SER A 15 7.13 8.86 5.91
CA SER A 15 6.26 7.98 5.13
C SER A 15 7.06 7.10 4.17
N SER A 16 8.08 7.67 3.51
CA SER A 16 8.98 6.91 2.63
C SER A 16 9.65 5.75 3.37
N ARG A 17 10.24 6.02 4.54
CA ARG A 17 10.86 4.97 5.36
C ARG A 17 9.88 3.89 5.79
N TRP A 18 8.66 4.29 6.15
CA TRP A 18 7.62 3.35 6.55
C TRP A 18 7.22 2.39 5.43
N TYR A 19 6.92 2.92 4.23
CA TYR A 19 6.57 2.10 3.07
C TYR A 19 7.74 1.24 2.58
N GLN A 20 8.97 1.78 2.58
CA GLN A 20 10.15 0.99 2.23
C GLN A 20 10.31 -0.23 3.14
N ARG A 21 10.10 -0.03 4.44
CA ARG A 21 10.18 -1.13 5.41
C ARG A 21 9.04 -2.13 5.25
N LEU A 22 7.80 -1.64 5.10
CA LEU A 22 6.62 -2.49 4.94
C LEU A 22 6.70 -3.36 3.69
N LEU A 23 6.94 -2.73 2.54
CA LEU A 23 6.83 -3.36 1.23
C LEU A 23 8.16 -3.89 0.69
N SER A 24 9.27 -3.68 1.40
CA SER A 24 10.62 -4.00 0.89
C SER A 24 10.86 -3.38 -0.48
N CYS A 25 10.50 -2.11 -0.62
CA CYS A 25 10.72 -1.28 -1.79
C CYS A 25 11.85 -0.28 -1.54
N ARG A 26 12.20 0.52 -2.52
CA ARG A 26 13.24 1.54 -2.40
C ARG A 26 12.75 2.93 -2.80
N ALA A 27 13.35 3.94 -2.21
CA ALA A 27 13.24 5.33 -2.64
C ALA A 27 14.04 5.55 -3.94
N ALA A 28 13.47 6.29 -4.88
CA ALA A 28 14.08 6.56 -6.19
C ALA A 28 14.28 8.05 -6.49
N HIS A 29 13.69 8.94 -5.71
CA HIS A 29 13.84 10.39 -5.87
C HIS A 29 14.56 11.00 -4.67
N GLY A 30 14.00 10.86 -3.47
CA GLY A 30 14.51 11.46 -2.24
C GLY A 30 14.08 12.91 -2.03
N GLY A 31 14.03 13.32 -0.76
CA GLY A 31 13.75 14.68 -0.35
C GLY A 31 12.48 14.83 0.49
N ARG A 32 12.23 16.07 0.91
CA ARG A 32 11.12 16.40 1.83
C ARG A 32 9.82 16.74 1.12
N GLN A 33 9.88 17.00 -0.18
CA GLN A 33 8.73 17.51 -0.94
C GLN A 33 8.04 16.43 -1.74
N TYR A 34 8.82 15.47 -2.24
CA TYR A 34 8.36 14.44 -3.15
C TYR A 34 9.24 13.19 -3.07
N GLU A 35 8.63 12.01 -3.22
CA GLU A 35 9.33 10.74 -3.27
C GLU A 35 8.66 9.79 -4.25
N GLN A 36 9.48 8.96 -4.87
CA GLN A 36 9.05 7.83 -5.71
C GLN A 36 9.45 6.53 -5.03
N LEU A 37 8.48 5.68 -4.77
CA LEU A 37 8.71 4.34 -4.24
C LEU A 37 8.63 3.33 -5.37
N VAL A 38 9.71 2.58 -5.54
CA VAL A 38 9.84 1.62 -6.64
C VAL A 38 10.16 0.23 -6.13
N LYS A 39 9.59 -0.78 -6.78
CA LYS A 39 9.84 -2.19 -6.54
C LYS A 39 9.85 -2.94 -7.86
N ASP A 40 10.85 -3.81 -8.04
CA ASP A 40 11.00 -4.66 -9.23
C ASP A 40 10.90 -3.90 -10.56
N GLY A 41 11.48 -2.68 -10.58
CA GLY A 41 11.46 -1.80 -11.75
C GLY A 41 10.18 -1.01 -11.97
N TRP A 42 9.22 -1.07 -11.04
CA TRP A 42 7.94 -0.38 -11.12
C TRP A 42 7.82 0.72 -10.08
N LEU A 43 7.29 1.88 -10.50
CA LEU A 43 6.82 2.93 -9.60
C LEU A 43 5.50 2.48 -8.99
N ILE A 44 5.52 2.16 -7.69
CA ILE A 44 4.36 1.58 -6.99
C ILE A 44 3.55 2.62 -6.21
N LEU A 45 4.19 3.71 -5.76
CA LEU A 45 3.54 4.78 -5.01
C LEU A 45 4.38 6.06 -5.11
N GLN A 46 3.73 7.20 -5.16
CA GLN A 46 4.34 8.52 -5.06
C GLN A 46 3.88 9.20 -3.78
N LEU A 47 4.79 9.86 -3.09
CA LEU A 47 4.52 10.64 -1.90
C LEU A 47 4.77 12.12 -2.19
N HIS A 48 3.86 12.98 -1.83
CA HIS A 48 3.95 14.41 -2.05
C HIS A 48 3.63 15.18 -0.76
N SER A 49 4.36 16.24 -0.47
CA SER A 49 4.04 17.09 0.66
C SER A 49 2.74 17.86 0.40
N PHE A 50 1.87 17.98 1.42
CA PHE A 50 0.71 18.86 1.37
C PHE A 50 1.06 20.34 1.21
N GLU A 51 2.28 20.72 1.59
CA GLU A 51 2.69 22.12 1.71
C GLU A 51 3.42 22.65 0.48
N VAL A 52 3.58 21.81 -0.55
CA VAL A 52 4.33 22.17 -1.76
C VAL A 52 3.38 22.29 -2.95
N GLU A 53 3.40 23.45 -3.57
CA GLU A 53 2.55 23.72 -4.72
C GLU A 53 3.12 23.18 -6.04
N HIS A 54 4.44 23.20 -6.20
CA HIS A 54 5.07 23.01 -7.50
C HIS A 54 4.36 23.82 -8.59
N HIS A 55 4.33 23.34 -9.83
CA HIS A 55 3.68 24.00 -10.96
C HIS A 55 2.16 23.73 -11.09
N HIS A 56 1.61 22.87 -10.22
CA HIS A 56 0.20 22.43 -10.29
C HIS A 56 -0.68 22.97 -9.15
N GLY A 57 -0.11 23.75 -8.23
CA GLY A 57 -0.80 24.17 -7.01
C GLY A 57 -0.81 23.10 -5.92
N LEU A 58 -1.43 23.42 -4.79
CA LEU A 58 -1.57 22.47 -3.68
C LEU A 58 -2.46 21.29 -4.06
N ILE A 59 -2.09 20.11 -3.58
CA ILE A 59 -2.89 18.89 -3.72
C ILE A 59 -3.59 18.63 -2.37
N GLY A 60 -4.91 18.81 -2.34
CA GLY A 60 -5.69 18.59 -1.13
C GLY A 60 -5.42 19.61 -0.02
N ASN A 61 -5.97 19.34 1.14
CA ASN A 61 -5.86 20.20 2.31
C ASN A 61 -5.42 19.35 3.51
N ARG A 62 -4.28 19.71 4.12
CA ARG A 62 -3.74 19.01 5.28
C ARG A 62 -4.70 18.99 6.49
N ALA A 63 -5.58 19.98 6.60
CA ALA A 63 -6.55 20.06 7.69
C ALA A 63 -7.75 19.12 7.51
N ASP A 64 -8.01 18.65 6.30
CA ASP A 64 -9.16 17.81 6.00
C ASP A 64 -8.83 16.33 6.28
N ARG A 65 -9.29 15.83 7.41
CA ARG A 65 -9.11 14.44 7.83
C ARG A 65 -10.45 13.69 7.89
N PRO A 66 -10.46 12.36 7.74
CA PRO A 66 -9.32 11.47 7.46
C PRO A 66 -8.85 11.56 6.00
N TYR A 67 -7.54 11.47 5.79
CA TYR A 67 -6.99 11.44 4.42
C TYR A 67 -7.42 10.16 3.72
N GLY A 68 -7.74 10.28 2.42
CA GLY A 68 -8.10 9.14 1.60
C GLY A 68 -9.40 8.45 2.03
N ASN A 69 -10.38 9.22 2.53
CA ASN A 69 -11.70 8.68 2.86
C ASN A 69 -12.30 7.92 1.66
N GLY A 70 -12.59 6.63 1.86
CA GLY A 70 -13.09 5.76 0.79
C GLY A 70 -12.01 5.23 -0.17
N VAL A 71 -10.72 5.46 0.12
CA VAL A 71 -9.59 4.94 -0.67
C VAL A 71 -8.83 3.89 0.12
N LEU A 72 -8.54 2.77 -0.52
CA LEU A 72 -7.62 1.76 -0.01
C LEU A 72 -6.38 1.71 -0.91
N LEU A 73 -5.21 1.86 -0.29
CA LEU A 73 -3.94 1.65 -0.98
C LEU A 73 -3.64 0.15 -0.94
N TRP A 74 -3.92 -0.53 -2.03
CA TRP A 74 -3.89 -1.98 -2.13
C TRP A 74 -2.62 -2.48 -2.78
N PHE A 75 -1.89 -3.35 -2.09
CA PHE A 75 -0.67 -3.97 -2.59
C PHE A 75 -0.76 -5.49 -2.51
N GLU A 76 -0.74 -6.16 -3.66
CA GLU A 76 -0.48 -7.58 -3.72
C GLU A 76 1.01 -7.81 -3.47
N VAL A 77 1.34 -8.75 -2.60
CA VAL A 77 2.72 -9.07 -2.21
C VAL A 77 3.03 -10.55 -2.42
N ASP A 78 4.21 -10.86 -2.93
CA ASP A 78 4.59 -12.24 -3.24
C ASP A 78 4.78 -13.09 -1.98
N ASP A 79 5.33 -12.51 -0.92
CA ASP A 79 5.55 -13.16 0.38
C ASP A 79 4.76 -12.45 1.46
N PHE A 80 3.50 -12.83 1.59
CA PHE A 80 2.58 -12.26 2.56
C PHE A 80 3.04 -12.49 4.01
N ASP A 81 3.58 -13.67 4.32
CA ASP A 81 4.03 -13.98 5.68
C ASP A 81 5.24 -13.14 6.08
N ALA A 82 6.16 -12.86 5.16
CA ALA A 82 7.28 -11.95 5.41
C ALA A 82 6.80 -10.52 5.67
N VAL A 83 5.77 -10.05 4.95
CA VAL A 83 5.17 -8.73 5.20
C VAL A 83 4.50 -8.71 6.57
N MET A 84 3.74 -9.73 6.94
CA MET A 84 3.09 -9.81 8.25
C MET A 84 4.10 -9.81 9.41
N LYS A 85 5.25 -10.43 9.23
CA LYS A 85 6.36 -10.37 10.20
C LYS A 85 6.85 -8.91 10.37
N ARG A 86 7.08 -8.20 9.26
CA ARG A 86 7.48 -6.78 9.33
C ARG A 86 6.42 -5.90 9.98
N VAL A 87 5.15 -6.13 9.68
CA VAL A 87 4.02 -5.43 10.31
C VAL A 87 4.06 -5.55 11.82
N ALA A 88 4.28 -6.76 12.34
CA ALA A 88 4.43 -7.00 13.78
C ALA A 88 5.66 -6.29 14.36
N GLU A 89 6.81 -6.40 13.71
CA GLU A 89 8.07 -5.76 14.14
C GLU A 89 8.00 -4.22 14.11
N MET A 90 7.22 -3.66 13.19
CA MET A 90 7.03 -2.21 13.05
C MET A 90 5.99 -1.65 14.04
N GLY A 91 5.19 -2.50 14.69
CA GLY A 91 4.10 -2.06 15.56
C GLY A 91 3.02 -1.27 14.81
N VAL A 92 2.69 -1.69 13.60
CA VAL A 92 1.73 -0.99 12.74
C VAL A 92 0.32 -1.05 13.35
N GLU A 93 -0.42 0.05 13.27
CA GLU A 93 -1.84 0.08 13.66
C GLU A 93 -2.66 -0.80 12.71
N ILE A 94 -3.32 -1.81 13.25
CA ILE A 94 -4.13 -2.77 12.50
C ILE A 94 -5.59 -2.32 12.51
N VAL A 95 -6.18 -2.19 11.31
CA VAL A 95 -7.61 -1.90 11.11
C VAL A 95 -8.40 -3.20 11.03
N LEU A 96 -7.90 -4.16 10.26
CA LEU A 96 -8.50 -5.47 10.10
C LEU A 96 -7.36 -6.50 10.07
N PRO A 97 -7.26 -7.38 11.07
CA PRO A 97 -6.15 -8.32 11.15
C PRO A 97 -6.16 -9.32 9.99
N ARG A 98 -5.09 -10.09 9.88
CA ARG A 98 -4.99 -11.15 8.87
C ARG A 98 -6.28 -11.96 8.82
N HIS A 99 -6.88 -12.02 7.66
CA HIS A 99 -8.10 -12.78 7.41
C HIS A 99 -8.11 -13.30 5.97
N ARG A 100 -8.92 -14.32 5.75
CA ARG A 100 -9.20 -14.84 4.41
C ARG A 100 -10.32 -14.02 3.77
N ASN A 101 -10.19 -13.75 2.49
CA ASN A 101 -11.24 -13.14 1.70
C ASN A 101 -11.54 -14.02 0.47
N PRO A 102 -12.75 -14.62 0.34
CA PRO A 102 -13.85 -14.61 1.32
C PRO A 102 -13.61 -15.57 2.50
N PRO A 103 -14.25 -15.35 3.66
CA PRO A 103 -14.03 -16.17 4.85
C PRO A 103 -14.41 -17.64 4.69
N ASP A 104 -15.44 -17.92 3.91
CA ASP A 104 -15.95 -19.28 3.64
C ASP A 104 -15.20 -19.98 2.49
N GLY A 105 -14.36 -19.27 1.76
CA GLY A 105 -13.54 -19.81 0.68
C GLY A 105 -14.27 -20.04 -0.63
N GLU A 106 -15.48 -19.54 -0.79
CA GLU A 106 -16.25 -19.63 -2.03
C GLU A 106 -16.27 -18.31 -2.79
N GLY A 107 -15.76 -18.33 -4.03
CA GLY A 107 -15.68 -17.15 -4.89
C GLY A 107 -14.62 -16.14 -4.45
N GLY A 108 -14.68 -14.95 -5.02
CA GLY A 108 -13.77 -13.86 -4.70
C GLY A 108 -12.30 -14.16 -4.96
N PRO A 109 -11.38 -13.39 -4.36
CA PRO A 109 -9.95 -13.52 -4.61
C PRO A 109 -9.31 -14.75 -3.96
N ASN A 110 -9.95 -15.35 -2.97
CA ASN A 110 -9.45 -16.52 -2.26
C ASN A 110 -7.98 -16.36 -1.81
N HIS A 111 -7.71 -15.27 -1.10
CA HIS A 111 -6.39 -14.90 -0.61
C HIS A 111 -6.42 -14.39 0.84
N TRP A 112 -5.25 -14.14 1.41
CA TRP A 112 -5.08 -13.52 2.71
C TRP A 112 -4.95 -12.02 2.57
N GLU A 113 -5.52 -11.27 3.50
CA GLU A 113 -5.43 -9.81 3.61
C GLU A 113 -5.10 -9.38 5.03
N CYS A 114 -4.51 -8.20 5.14
CA CYS A 114 -4.40 -7.44 6.38
C CYS A 114 -4.56 -5.94 6.05
N TRP A 115 -5.40 -5.24 6.81
CA TRP A 115 -5.64 -3.83 6.65
C TRP A 115 -5.01 -3.05 7.79
N MET A 116 -4.32 -1.97 7.49
CA MET A 116 -3.54 -1.20 8.46
C MET A 116 -3.57 0.29 8.14
N ARG A 117 -3.10 1.10 9.10
CA ARG A 117 -2.92 2.54 8.91
C ARG A 117 -1.46 2.85 8.64
N ASP A 118 -1.23 3.72 7.66
CA ASP A 118 0.07 4.35 7.48
C ASP A 118 0.27 5.51 8.50
N PRO A 119 1.44 6.19 8.53
CA PRO A 119 1.69 7.27 9.49
C PRO A 119 0.70 8.43 9.46
N ASP A 120 0.05 8.67 8.34
CA ASP A 120 -0.96 9.74 8.16
C ASP A 120 -2.41 9.25 8.26
N GLY A 121 -2.61 7.97 8.50
CA GLY A 121 -3.93 7.37 8.65
C GLY A 121 -4.58 6.89 7.34
N TYR A 122 -3.86 6.87 6.22
CA TYR A 122 -4.32 6.16 5.03
C TYR A 122 -4.50 4.68 5.31
N THR A 123 -5.56 4.11 4.78
CA THR A 123 -5.75 2.65 4.88
C THR A 123 -4.93 1.95 3.81
N VAL A 124 -4.01 1.13 4.27
CA VAL A 124 -3.16 0.30 3.43
C VAL A 124 -3.60 -1.15 3.57
N VAL A 125 -3.77 -1.83 2.45
CA VAL A 125 -4.06 -3.26 2.41
C VAL A 125 -2.88 -3.98 1.80
N VAL A 126 -2.40 -5.00 2.48
CA VAL A 126 -1.52 -5.99 1.88
C VAL A 126 -2.28 -7.29 1.68
N ALA A 127 -2.12 -7.89 0.53
CA ALA A 127 -2.82 -9.11 0.15
C ALA A 127 -1.85 -10.12 -0.47
N SER A 128 -2.09 -11.39 -0.21
CA SER A 128 -1.40 -12.45 -0.95
C SER A 128 -1.99 -12.58 -2.36
N PRO A 129 -1.29 -13.19 -3.32
CA PRO A 129 -1.84 -13.40 -4.65
C PRO A 129 -3.14 -14.21 -4.63
N TYR A 130 -3.97 -14.00 -5.63
CA TYR A 130 -5.22 -14.72 -5.83
C TYR A 130 -5.03 -16.24 -5.70
N GLY A 131 -5.98 -16.91 -5.05
CA GLY A 131 -6.02 -18.35 -4.88
C GLY A 131 -5.04 -18.92 -3.88
N THR A 132 -4.24 -18.09 -3.22
CA THR A 132 -3.16 -18.59 -2.34
C THR A 132 -3.64 -18.99 -0.94
N ALA A 133 -4.87 -18.66 -0.55
CA ALA A 133 -5.38 -18.97 0.78
C ALA A 133 -5.58 -20.49 1.01
N ASP A 134 -5.87 -21.24 -0.03
CA ASP A 134 -5.99 -22.70 0.04
C ASP A 134 -4.92 -23.45 -0.77
N GLY A 135 -4.07 -22.72 -1.48
CA GLY A 135 -3.01 -23.29 -2.30
C GLY A 135 -3.47 -24.04 -3.56
N ALA A 136 -4.78 -24.14 -3.78
CA ALA A 136 -5.34 -24.98 -4.85
C ALA A 136 -5.47 -24.24 -6.18
N TRP A 137 -5.63 -22.93 -6.16
CA TRP A 137 -5.85 -22.15 -7.38
C TRP A 137 -4.98 -20.89 -7.39
N ARG A 138 -4.39 -20.64 -8.54
CA ARG A 138 -3.73 -19.38 -8.85
C ARG A 138 -4.30 -18.86 -10.17
N PRO A 139 -4.59 -17.56 -10.26
CA PRO A 139 -4.98 -17.02 -11.56
C PRO A 139 -3.85 -17.23 -12.54
N GLY A 140 -4.17 -17.76 -13.68
CA GLY A 140 -3.28 -17.68 -14.82
C GLY A 140 -3.09 -16.24 -15.25
N PRO A 141 -2.13 -15.97 -16.13
CA PRO A 141 -1.88 -14.63 -16.65
C PRO A 141 -3.11 -14.00 -17.32
N ASP A 142 -4.09 -14.81 -17.64
CA ASP A 142 -5.28 -14.40 -18.39
C ASP A 142 -6.46 -13.98 -17.51
N LEU A 143 -6.36 -14.07 -16.19
CA LEU A 143 -7.50 -13.74 -15.32
C LEU A 143 -7.97 -12.29 -15.47
N PHE A 144 -7.07 -11.39 -15.82
CA PHE A 144 -7.33 -9.96 -15.98
C PHE A 144 -7.17 -9.50 -17.45
N THR A 145 -7.07 -10.41 -18.37
CA THR A 145 -7.09 -10.16 -19.81
C THR A 145 -8.46 -10.45 -20.37
#